data_6a8b90872108a784c4928c09216beaef
#
_entry.id   6a8b90872108a784c4928c09216beaef
#
_cell.length_a   1.000
_cell.length_b   1.000
_cell.length_c   1.000
_cell.angle_alpha   90.00
_cell.angle_beta   90.00
_cell.angle_gamma   90.00
#
_symmetry.space_group_name_H-M   'P 1'
#
loop_
_entity.id
_entity.type
_entity.pdbx_description
1 polymer ?
#
loop_
_entity_poly.entity_id
_entity_poly.type
_entity_poly.pdbx_seq_one_letter_code
_entity_poly.pdbx_strand_id
1 'polypeptide(L)'
;MNPSASRTRRQASRRAEVNTAALWVALAAMLPAGGFAAQDFSPAEQAIFMADQLANVKPPSTLRYTFRKAGSLEGGFDDTVVLSLRAQPDGSCCASSGEFLSGPRRLALPDVDNARANPVILYFLEHDIREMHRLTQGPENYFRKRIRMTVYQGATVTPGSFRYLGKPVAGREVSFQPYLADPNRYRYEKLAGKEYRFLLSDAVPGGVLGIRTRVAAASADAPPLLTEELMIEGATP
;
A
#
# COMPACT_ATOMS: atom_id res chain seq x y z
N MET A 1 -70.48 51.38 -1.51
CA MET A 1 -70.78 52.68 -0.89
C MET A 1 -69.44 53.35 -0.61
N ASN A 2 -69.18 54.38 -1.45
CA ASN A 2 -68.17 55.45 -1.23
C ASN A 2 -68.78 56.46 -0.24
N PRO A 3 -68.09 57.48 0.28
CA PRO A 3 -66.81 58.17 -0.04
C PRO A 3 -65.96 58.52 1.22
N SER A 4 -64.87 59.21 1.27
CA SER A 4 -64.42 60.51 0.73
C SER A 4 -63.04 60.77 1.33
N ALA A 5 -62.04 61.05 0.65
CA ALA A 5 -61.35 62.27 0.29
C ALA A 5 -61.12 63.33 1.44
N SER A 6 -59.90 63.69 1.69
CA SER A 6 -59.49 65.09 1.74
C SER A 6 -57.90 65.23 1.71
N ARG A 7 -57.53 66.10 0.81
CA ARG A 7 -56.23 66.72 0.55
C ARG A 7 -55.83 67.67 1.71
N THR A 8 -54.58 67.82 2.03
CA THR A 8 -54.02 69.17 2.19
C THR A 8 -52.48 69.10 2.06
N ARG A 9 -52.01 69.90 1.37
CA ARG A 9 -50.92 70.62 0.72
C ARG A 9 -50.00 71.33 1.68
N ARG A 10 -48.74 71.40 1.19
CA ARG A 10 -47.68 72.42 1.43
C ARG A 10 -46.80 72.10 2.66
N GLN A 11 -45.47 72.25 2.61
CA GLN A 11 -44.63 73.30 1.98
C GLN A 11 -43.19 72.82 1.92
N ALA A 12 -42.47 73.26 0.89
CA ALA A 12 -41.04 73.09 0.67
C ALA A 12 -40.21 73.92 1.62
N SER A 13 -39.09 73.37 2.05
CA SER A 13 -37.90 74.16 2.38
C SER A 13 -36.64 73.42 1.94
N ARG A 14 -35.93 74.05 1.01
CA ARG A 14 -34.59 73.73 0.61
C ARG A 14 -33.60 74.06 1.74
N ARG A 15 -32.70 73.17 2.04
CA ARG A 15 -31.36 73.54 2.51
C ARG A 15 -30.34 72.44 2.24
N ALA A 16 -29.39 72.89 1.43
CA ALA A 16 -27.96 72.64 1.49
C ALA A 16 -27.42 71.19 1.52
N GLU A 17 -26.70 70.96 0.46
CA GLU A 17 -25.77 69.84 0.24
C GLU A 17 -24.66 69.84 1.27
N VAL A 18 -24.39 68.70 1.83
CA VAL A 18 -23.04 68.40 2.32
C VAL A 18 -22.72 67.00 1.79
N ASN A 19 -21.86 66.98 0.78
CA ASN A 19 -21.20 65.79 0.25
C ASN A 19 -20.25 65.24 1.39
N THR A 20 -20.60 64.13 1.98
CA THR A 20 -19.64 63.31 2.71
C THR A 20 -19.55 61.97 1.97
N ALA A 21 -18.51 61.87 1.16
CA ALA A 21 -18.08 60.60 0.56
C ALA A 21 -17.64 59.68 1.70
N ALA A 22 -18.52 58.78 2.08
CA ALA A 22 -18.21 57.67 2.97
C ALA A 22 -17.44 56.63 2.18
N LEU A 23 -16.12 56.57 2.41
CA LEU A 23 -15.21 55.53 1.91
C LEU A 23 -15.54 54.22 2.58
N TRP A 24 -16.28 53.36 1.92
CA TRP A 24 -16.45 51.95 2.31
C TRP A 24 -15.19 51.19 1.92
N VAL A 25 -14.26 51.04 2.88
CA VAL A 25 -13.16 50.09 2.77
C VAL A 25 -13.77 48.69 2.92
N ALA A 26 -13.94 48.02 1.80
CA ALA A 26 -14.30 46.61 1.75
C ALA A 26 -13.07 45.82 2.27
N LEU A 27 -13.09 45.45 3.55
CA LEU A 27 -12.17 44.47 4.13
C LEU A 27 -12.55 43.10 3.57
N ALA A 28 -11.98 42.74 2.43
CA ALA A 28 -12.06 41.38 1.89
C ALA A 28 -11.31 40.47 2.85
N ALA A 29 -12.05 39.79 3.73
CA ALA A 29 -11.53 38.70 4.54
C ALA A 29 -11.04 37.60 3.58
N MET A 30 -9.73 37.53 3.34
CA MET A 30 -9.09 36.37 2.77
C MET A 30 -9.23 35.23 3.77
N LEU A 31 -10.29 34.45 3.59
CA LEU A 31 -10.37 33.11 4.20
C LEU A 31 -9.28 32.28 3.52
N PRO A 32 -8.30 31.73 4.25
CA PRO A 32 -7.43 30.74 3.68
C PRO A 32 -8.33 29.62 3.19
N ALA A 33 -8.37 29.37 1.90
CA ALA A 33 -8.90 28.12 1.35
C ALA A 33 -8.04 27.02 1.95
N GLY A 34 -8.52 26.41 3.03
CA GLY A 34 -7.97 25.19 3.59
C GLY A 34 -8.09 24.13 2.50
N GLY A 35 -7.08 24.05 1.65
CA GLY A 35 -6.94 22.90 0.78
C GLY A 35 -6.90 21.69 1.69
N PHE A 36 -7.86 20.79 1.55
CA PHE A 36 -7.70 19.43 2.05
C PHE A 36 -6.44 18.92 1.37
N ALA A 37 -5.33 18.87 2.11
CA ALA A 37 -4.14 18.20 1.64
C ALA A 37 -4.59 16.79 1.28
N ALA A 38 -4.54 16.46 0.01
CA ALA A 38 -4.67 15.08 -0.44
C ALA A 38 -3.68 14.30 0.42
N GLN A 39 -4.15 13.26 1.10
CA GLN A 39 -3.31 12.47 1.99
C GLN A 39 -2.29 11.79 1.08
N ASP A 40 -1.10 12.35 1.00
CA ASP A 40 -0.03 11.82 0.16
C ASP A 40 0.36 10.46 0.72
N PHE A 41 0.28 9.43 -0.12
CA PHE A 41 0.78 8.10 0.22
C PHE A 41 2.27 8.18 0.54
N SER A 42 2.71 7.46 1.55
CA SER A 42 4.14 7.35 1.83
C SER A 42 4.89 6.75 0.63
N PRO A 43 6.20 7.01 0.46
CA PRO A 43 6.99 6.39 -0.61
C PRO A 43 6.89 4.85 -0.61
N ALA A 44 6.76 4.23 0.55
CA ALA A 44 6.60 2.79 0.67
C ALA A 44 5.21 2.31 0.22
N GLU A 45 4.14 3.02 0.59
CA GLU A 45 2.79 2.71 0.10
C GLU A 45 2.71 2.85 -1.40
N GLN A 46 3.28 3.92 -1.96
CA GLN A 46 3.35 4.11 -3.41
C GLN A 46 4.07 2.94 -4.07
N ALA A 47 5.23 2.54 -3.54
CA ALA A 47 6.03 1.47 -4.13
C ALA A 47 5.37 0.10 -4.05
N ILE A 48 4.70 -0.23 -2.93
CA ILE A 48 4.13 -1.56 -2.68
C ILE A 48 2.70 -1.68 -3.22
N PHE A 49 1.85 -0.67 -3.02
CA PHE A 49 0.40 -0.82 -3.24
C PHE A 49 -0.16 0.03 -4.38
N MET A 50 0.52 1.12 -4.77
CA MET A 50 -0.04 2.09 -5.71
C MET A 50 0.67 2.11 -7.06
N ALA A 51 1.90 1.59 -7.14
CA ALA A 51 2.65 1.55 -8.39
C ALA A 51 1.96 0.67 -9.44
N ASP A 52 2.01 1.09 -10.69
CA ASP A 52 1.51 0.31 -11.82
C ASP A 52 2.55 -0.76 -12.22
N GLN A 53 2.71 -1.75 -11.34
CA GLN A 53 3.75 -2.79 -11.49
C GLN A 53 3.48 -3.71 -12.68
N LEU A 54 2.22 -3.82 -13.11
CA LEU A 54 1.83 -4.63 -14.25
C LEU A 54 1.94 -3.91 -15.60
N ALA A 55 2.31 -2.62 -15.62
CA ALA A 55 2.45 -1.84 -16.85
C ALA A 55 3.45 -2.44 -17.87
N ASN A 56 4.46 -3.18 -17.39
CA ASN A 56 5.46 -3.84 -18.21
C ASN A 56 5.07 -5.27 -18.65
N VAL A 57 3.85 -5.72 -18.33
CA VAL A 57 3.36 -7.06 -18.70
C VAL A 57 2.39 -6.96 -19.87
N LYS A 58 2.53 -7.87 -20.83
CA LYS A 58 1.61 -8.00 -21.97
C LYS A 58 0.77 -9.27 -21.82
N PRO A 59 -0.53 -9.16 -21.49
CA PRO A 59 -1.39 -10.33 -21.39
C PRO A 59 -1.70 -10.93 -22.78
N PRO A 60 -1.98 -12.28 -22.89
CA PRO A 60 -1.95 -13.20 -21.76
C PRO A 60 -0.53 -13.50 -21.29
N SER A 61 -0.34 -13.57 -20.00
CA SER A 61 0.98 -13.78 -19.40
C SER A 61 0.87 -14.58 -18.11
N THR A 62 1.94 -15.29 -17.76
CA THR A 62 2.03 -16.01 -16.49
C THR A 62 3.31 -15.61 -15.78
N LEU A 63 3.16 -15.09 -14.55
CA LEU A 63 4.30 -14.84 -13.67
C LEU A 63 4.42 -16.03 -12.71
N ARG A 64 5.63 -16.59 -12.63
CA ARG A 64 5.95 -17.70 -11.75
C ARG A 64 6.95 -17.27 -10.71
N TYR A 65 6.71 -17.69 -9.48
CA TYR A 65 7.58 -17.43 -8.35
C TYR A 65 7.91 -18.76 -7.66
N THR A 66 9.13 -18.88 -7.18
CA THR A 66 9.50 -19.90 -6.20
C THR A 66 9.20 -19.36 -4.80
N PHE A 67 8.71 -20.22 -3.93
CA PHE A 67 8.51 -19.93 -2.52
C PHE A 67 9.35 -20.88 -1.69
N ARG A 68 10.11 -20.35 -0.75
CA ARG A 68 10.91 -21.13 0.19
C ARG A 68 10.66 -20.69 1.60
N LYS A 69 10.35 -21.64 2.47
CA LYS A 69 10.30 -21.47 3.92
C LYS A 69 11.44 -22.27 4.56
N ALA A 70 12.16 -21.67 5.52
CA ALA A 70 13.23 -22.31 6.25
C ALA A 70 13.36 -21.70 7.66
N GLY A 71 14.10 -22.35 8.54
CA GLY A 71 14.38 -21.85 9.88
C GLY A 71 14.41 -22.96 10.92
N SER A 72 14.69 -22.58 12.17
CA SER A 72 14.76 -23.52 13.30
C SER A 72 13.42 -23.62 14.07
N LEU A 73 12.46 -22.75 13.80
CA LEU A 73 11.16 -22.77 14.49
C LEU A 73 10.26 -23.89 14.01
N GLU A 74 10.28 -24.16 12.70
CA GLU A 74 9.46 -25.19 12.05
C GLU A 74 10.21 -25.80 10.87
N GLY A 75 9.77 -26.98 10.42
CA GLY A 75 10.27 -27.62 9.21
C GLY A 75 10.06 -26.72 7.98
N GLY A 76 11.11 -26.60 7.16
CA GLY A 76 11.06 -25.86 5.92
C GLY A 76 10.42 -26.64 4.77
N PHE A 77 10.09 -25.91 3.69
CA PHE A 77 9.64 -26.48 2.43
C PHE A 77 9.89 -25.52 1.28
N ASP A 78 9.92 -26.06 0.08
CA ASP A 78 9.89 -25.30 -1.18
C ASP A 78 8.52 -25.52 -1.84
N ASP A 79 8.01 -24.48 -2.52
CA ASP A 79 6.73 -24.49 -3.23
C ASP A 79 6.74 -23.46 -4.35
N THR A 80 5.62 -23.25 -5.02
CA THR A 80 5.50 -22.32 -6.14
C THR A 80 4.28 -21.42 -5.97
N VAL A 81 4.36 -20.24 -6.60
CA VAL A 81 3.26 -19.29 -6.74
C VAL A 81 3.12 -18.95 -8.22
N VAL A 82 1.92 -19.07 -8.74
CA VAL A 82 1.62 -18.83 -10.16
C VAL A 82 0.55 -17.74 -10.25
N LEU A 83 0.82 -16.71 -11.01
CA LEU A 83 -0.11 -15.63 -11.29
C LEU A 83 -0.39 -15.58 -12.78
N SER A 84 -1.62 -15.84 -13.18
CA SER A 84 -2.11 -15.76 -14.55
C SER A 84 -2.74 -14.39 -14.81
N LEU A 85 -2.27 -13.70 -15.83
CA LEU A 85 -2.71 -12.36 -16.22
C LEU A 85 -3.43 -12.43 -17.57
N ARG A 86 -4.63 -11.89 -17.63
CA ARG A 86 -5.47 -11.85 -18.84
C ARG A 86 -5.80 -10.39 -19.18
N ALA A 87 -5.95 -10.10 -20.46
CA ALA A 87 -6.49 -8.81 -20.88
C ALA A 87 -7.94 -8.66 -20.42
N GLN A 88 -8.32 -7.45 -20.11
CA GLN A 88 -9.72 -7.07 -19.91
C GLN A 88 -10.49 -7.06 -21.22
N PRO A 89 -11.83 -7.09 -21.21
CA PRO A 89 -12.64 -7.00 -22.44
C PRO A 89 -12.36 -5.73 -23.26
N ASP A 90 -11.94 -4.65 -22.63
CA ASP A 90 -11.55 -3.38 -23.27
C ASP A 90 -10.11 -3.37 -23.77
N GLY A 91 -9.38 -4.48 -23.62
CA GLY A 91 -7.97 -4.62 -24.01
C GLY A 91 -6.97 -4.09 -23.00
N SER A 92 -7.40 -3.51 -21.88
CA SER A 92 -6.50 -3.05 -20.80
C SER A 92 -5.88 -4.23 -20.04
N CYS A 93 -4.77 -4.02 -19.38
CA CYS A 93 -4.17 -4.94 -18.42
C CYS A 93 -4.72 -4.63 -17.02
N CYS A 94 -4.96 -5.55 -16.15
CA CYS A 94 -5.01 -7.00 -16.26
C CYS A 94 -6.10 -7.53 -15.32
N ALA A 95 -6.82 -8.54 -15.75
CA ALA A 95 -7.50 -9.45 -14.84
C ALA A 95 -6.49 -10.50 -14.38
N SER A 96 -6.38 -10.74 -13.08
CA SER A 96 -5.46 -11.71 -12.53
C SER A 96 -6.16 -12.79 -11.73
N SER A 97 -5.70 -14.02 -11.90
CA SER A 97 -6.02 -15.14 -11.02
C SER A 97 -4.72 -15.81 -10.59
N GLY A 98 -4.70 -16.40 -9.39
CA GLY A 98 -3.46 -16.94 -8.87
C GLY A 98 -3.62 -18.19 -8.03
N GLU A 99 -2.56 -18.99 -8.02
CA GLU A 99 -2.36 -20.07 -7.07
C GLU A 99 -1.18 -19.73 -6.17
N PHE A 100 -1.45 -19.50 -4.91
CA PHE A 100 -0.43 -19.26 -3.90
C PHE A 100 -0.22 -20.55 -3.11
N LEU A 101 0.97 -21.15 -3.31
CA LEU A 101 1.36 -22.49 -2.85
C LEU A 101 0.52 -23.60 -3.49
N SER A 102 0.89 -24.84 -3.25
CA SER A 102 0.29 -26.01 -3.88
C SER A 102 -0.23 -27.03 -2.86
N GLY A 103 -1.04 -27.97 -3.34
CA GLY A 103 -1.56 -29.08 -2.54
C GLY A 103 -2.24 -28.62 -1.25
N PRO A 104 -1.90 -29.25 -0.10
CA PRO A 104 -2.52 -28.91 1.19
C PRO A 104 -2.19 -27.49 1.70
N ARG A 105 -1.15 -26.86 1.15
CA ARG A 105 -0.73 -25.50 1.53
C ARG A 105 -1.40 -24.43 0.69
N ARG A 106 -2.11 -24.83 -0.37
CA ARG A 106 -2.75 -23.88 -1.29
C ARG A 106 -3.64 -22.89 -0.54
N LEU A 107 -3.38 -21.62 -0.76
CA LEU A 107 -4.21 -20.54 -0.28
C LEU A 107 -5.19 -20.14 -1.37
N ALA A 108 -6.50 -20.32 -1.09
CA ALA A 108 -7.53 -19.80 -1.96
C ALA A 108 -7.64 -18.28 -1.79
N LEU A 109 -7.39 -17.54 -2.87
CA LEU A 109 -7.46 -16.10 -2.93
C LEU A 109 -8.41 -15.68 -4.05
N PRO A 110 -9.12 -14.56 -3.90
CA PRO A 110 -10.02 -14.09 -4.94
C PRO A 110 -9.23 -13.64 -6.18
N ASP A 111 -9.84 -13.81 -7.35
CA ASP A 111 -9.37 -13.15 -8.55
C ASP A 111 -9.43 -11.63 -8.38
N VAL A 112 -8.54 -10.92 -9.05
CA VAL A 112 -8.47 -9.46 -9.02
C VAL A 112 -8.74 -8.92 -10.43
N ASP A 113 -9.86 -8.23 -10.58
CA ASP A 113 -10.14 -7.47 -11.79
C ASP A 113 -9.42 -6.11 -11.73
N ASN A 114 -9.00 -5.60 -12.90
CA ASN A 114 -8.31 -4.30 -13.01
C ASN A 114 -7.06 -4.17 -12.12
N ALA A 115 -6.28 -5.24 -12.00
CA ALA A 115 -5.03 -5.21 -11.25
C ALA A 115 -4.02 -4.27 -11.92
N ARG A 116 -3.53 -3.30 -11.19
CA ARG A 116 -2.41 -2.41 -11.57
C ARG A 116 -1.16 -2.75 -10.77
N ALA A 117 -1.28 -2.81 -9.45
CA ALA A 117 -0.25 -3.38 -8.59
C ALA A 117 -0.24 -4.91 -8.75
N ASN A 118 0.92 -5.52 -8.57
CA ASN A 118 1.08 -6.96 -8.69
C ASN A 118 0.39 -7.68 -7.51
N PRO A 119 -0.66 -8.47 -7.75
CA PRO A 119 -1.41 -9.15 -6.69
C PRO A 119 -0.59 -10.11 -5.84
N VAL A 120 0.56 -10.57 -6.32
CA VAL A 120 1.44 -11.45 -5.54
C VAL A 120 1.85 -10.84 -4.20
N ILE A 121 1.92 -9.52 -4.13
CA ILE A 121 2.22 -8.80 -2.87
C ILE A 121 1.10 -9.05 -1.85
N LEU A 122 -0.16 -8.86 -2.25
CA LEU A 122 -1.29 -9.07 -1.36
C LEU A 122 -1.43 -10.55 -0.97
N TYR A 123 -1.16 -11.45 -1.91
CA TYR A 123 -1.19 -12.89 -1.68
C TYR A 123 -0.14 -13.32 -0.66
N PHE A 124 1.09 -12.81 -0.79
CA PHE A 124 2.15 -13.06 0.18
C PHE A 124 1.80 -12.50 1.57
N LEU A 125 1.32 -11.27 1.64
CA LEU A 125 0.93 -10.66 2.92
C LEU A 125 -0.22 -11.40 3.58
N GLU A 126 -1.22 -11.86 2.82
CA GLU A 126 -2.34 -12.63 3.37
C GLU A 126 -1.89 -14.01 3.87
N HIS A 127 -0.98 -14.68 3.15
CA HIS A 127 -0.34 -15.90 3.63
C HIS A 127 0.37 -15.64 4.95
N ASP A 128 1.19 -14.61 5.02
CA ASP A 128 1.98 -14.27 6.20
C ASP A 128 1.09 -13.92 7.42
N ILE A 129 0.00 -13.19 7.21
CA ILE A 129 -0.98 -12.87 8.25
C ILE A 129 -1.60 -14.15 8.83
N ARG A 130 -1.95 -15.12 7.99
CA ARG A 130 -2.48 -16.41 8.45
C ARG A 130 -1.43 -17.23 9.19
N GLU A 131 -0.19 -17.20 8.75
CA GLU A 131 0.94 -17.81 9.47
C GLU A 131 1.16 -17.16 10.84
N MET A 132 1.13 -15.84 10.93
CA MET A 132 1.18 -15.12 12.20
C MET A 132 0.02 -15.51 13.13
N HIS A 133 -1.20 -15.63 12.59
CA HIS A 133 -2.34 -16.12 13.36
C HIS A 133 -2.11 -17.56 13.85
N ARG A 134 -1.69 -18.47 12.97
CA ARG A 134 -1.42 -19.86 13.30
C ARG A 134 -0.36 -20.01 14.40
N LEU A 135 0.73 -19.24 14.31
CA LEU A 135 1.85 -19.34 15.24
C LEU A 135 1.59 -18.67 16.59
N THR A 136 0.71 -17.68 16.65
CA THR A 136 0.54 -16.84 17.84
C THR A 136 -0.86 -16.84 18.44
N GLN A 137 -1.84 -17.37 17.70
CA GLN A 137 -3.27 -17.29 18.00
C GLN A 137 -3.78 -15.82 18.07
N GLY A 138 -2.99 -14.84 17.61
CA GLY A 138 -3.38 -13.44 17.51
C GLY A 138 -4.38 -13.21 16.35
N PRO A 139 -5.27 -12.21 16.44
CA PRO A 139 -6.25 -11.96 15.38
C PRO A 139 -5.60 -11.52 14.06
N GLU A 140 -5.99 -12.08 12.93
CA GLU A 140 -5.50 -11.72 11.60
C GLU A 140 -5.63 -10.21 11.32
N ASN A 141 -6.78 -9.62 11.66
CA ASN A 141 -7.02 -8.19 11.45
C ASN A 141 -6.04 -7.31 12.25
N TYR A 142 -5.54 -7.80 13.38
CA TYR A 142 -4.53 -7.10 14.14
C TYR A 142 -3.21 -7.04 13.36
N PHE A 143 -2.71 -8.16 12.86
CA PHE A 143 -1.48 -8.23 12.07
C PHE A 143 -1.60 -7.42 10.78
N ARG A 144 -2.73 -7.53 10.06
CA ARG A 144 -3.03 -6.75 8.86
C ARG A 144 -2.95 -5.24 9.14
N LYS A 145 -3.54 -4.78 10.25
CA LYS A 145 -3.46 -3.38 10.67
C LYS A 145 -2.03 -2.97 10.99
N ARG A 146 -1.26 -3.80 11.71
CA ARG A 146 0.14 -3.49 12.07
C ARG A 146 1.02 -3.34 10.85
N ILE A 147 0.95 -4.28 9.90
CA ILE A 147 1.69 -4.20 8.63
C ILE A 147 1.34 -2.90 7.91
N ARG A 148 0.05 -2.64 7.69
CA ARG A 148 -0.41 -1.44 6.97
C ARG A 148 0.08 -0.14 7.63
N MET A 149 -0.05 -0.02 8.93
CA MET A 149 0.40 1.19 9.66
C MET A 149 1.91 1.38 9.56
N THR A 150 2.68 0.29 9.62
CA THR A 150 4.14 0.38 9.54
C THR A 150 4.60 0.74 8.14
N VAL A 151 3.96 0.22 7.10
CA VAL A 151 4.23 0.65 5.71
C VAL A 151 3.96 2.14 5.54
N TYR A 152 2.88 2.65 6.14
CA TYR A 152 2.55 4.07 6.09
C TYR A 152 3.55 4.96 6.85
N GLN A 153 3.97 4.56 8.07
CA GLN A 153 4.66 5.44 9.01
C GLN A 153 6.16 5.21 9.14
N GLY A 154 6.64 3.99 8.90
CA GLY A 154 7.97 3.59 9.32
C GLY A 154 8.73 2.69 8.34
N ALA A 155 8.23 2.46 7.14
CA ALA A 155 8.96 1.70 6.14
C ALA A 155 10.03 2.56 5.45
N THR A 156 11.19 1.95 5.22
CA THR A 156 12.32 2.57 4.54
C THR A 156 12.34 2.13 3.09
N VAL A 157 12.55 3.06 2.16
CA VAL A 157 12.74 2.78 0.74
C VAL A 157 14.17 3.15 0.36
N THR A 158 14.95 2.17 -0.10
CA THR A 158 16.35 2.38 -0.52
C THR A 158 16.55 1.91 -1.96
N PRO A 159 17.37 2.62 -2.76
CA PRO A 159 17.82 2.12 -4.03
C PRO A 159 18.58 0.80 -3.86
N GLY A 160 18.41 -0.12 -4.81
CA GLY A 160 19.07 -1.42 -4.81
C GLY A 160 19.51 -1.85 -6.20
N SER A 161 20.42 -2.79 -6.26
CA SER A 161 20.80 -3.50 -7.48
C SER A 161 20.65 -4.99 -7.23
N PHE A 162 19.89 -5.64 -8.10
CA PHE A 162 19.53 -7.05 -7.98
C PHE A 162 20.00 -7.82 -9.21
N ARG A 163 19.83 -9.14 -9.22
CA ARG A 163 20.10 -9.96 -10.39
C ARG A 163 18.81 -10.59 -10.92
N TYR A 164 18.60 -10.44 -12.23
CA TYR A 164 17.49 -11.08 -12.94
C TYR A 164 18.00 -11.63 -14.26
N LEU A 165 17.76 -12.93 -14.52
CA LEU A 165 18.25 -13.65 -15.69
C LEU A 165 19.77 -13.47 -15.89
N GLY A 166 20.53 -13.52 -14.80
CA GLY A 166 22.00 -13.37 -14.76
C GLY A 166 22.51 -11.94 -14.97
N LYS A 167 21.63 -10.95 -15.18
CA LYS A 167 21.99 -9.55 -15.41
C LYS A 167 21.70 -8.68 -14.19
N PRO A 168 22.52 -7.66 -13.92
CA PRO A 168 22.20 -6.67 -12.89
C PRO A 168 21.01 -5.82 -13.35
N VAL A 169 20.06 -5.58 -12.45
CA VAL A 169 18.90 -4.71 -12.67
C VAL A 169 18.80 -3.71 -11.52
N ALA A 170 18.57 -2.45 -11.84
CA ALA A 170 18.30 -1.43 -10.84
C ALA A 170 16.89 -1.62 -10.25
N GLY A 171 16.73 -1.26 -8.99
CA GLY A 171 15.45 -1.35 -8.31
C GLY A 171 15.47 -0.61 -6.98
N ARG A 172 14.53 -0.97 -6.13
CA ARG A 172 14.39 -0.45 -4.77
C ARG A 172 14.02 -1.57 -3.82
N GLU A 173 14.54 -1.48 -2.60
CA GLU A 173 14.12 -2.31 -1.49
C GLU A 173 13.20 -1.49 -0.58
N VAL A 174 12.07 -2.07 -0.21
CA VAL A 174 11.22 -1.52 0.86
C VAL A 174 11.33 -2.44 2.05
N SER A 175 11.77 -1.92 3.20
CA SER A 175 11.97 -2.72 4.41
C SER A 175 11.24 -2.14 5.62
N PHE A 176 10.69 -3.01 6.48
CA PHE A 176 10.01 -2.63 7.70
C PHE A 176 9.87 -3.79 8.70
N GLN A 177 9.61 -3.44 9.96
CA GLN A 177 9.42 -4.39 11.08
C GLN A 177 8.14 -4.02 11.86
N PRO A 178 6.97 -4.58 11.49
CA PRO A 178 5.68 -4.09 11.99
C PRO A 178 5.43 -4.38 13.47
N TYR A 179 6.19 -5.31 14.04
CA TYR A 179 5.94 -5.81 15.39
C TYR A 179 7.01 -5.41 16.40
N LEU A 180 8.13 -4.81 15.96
CA LEU A 180 9.26 -4.50 16.83
C LEU A 180 8.90 -3.51 17.94
N ALA A 181 8.17 -2.45 17.59
CA ALA A 181 7.67 -1.43 18.53
C ALA A 181 6.21 -1.64 18.92
N ASP A 182 5.69 -2.87 18.79
CA ASP A 182 4.30 -3.17 19.11
C ASP A 182 4.09 -3.24 20.62
N PRO A 183 3.10 -2.54 21.20
CA PRO A 183 2.77 -2.64 22.63
C PRO A 183 2.42 -4.06 23.08
N ASN A 184 1.88 -4.88 22.19
CA ASN A 184 1.49 -6.27 22.47
C ASN A 184 2.57 -7.30 22.08
N ARG A 185 3.79 -6.86 21.76
CA ARG A 185 4.88 -7.76 21.31
C ARG A 185 5.17 -8.92 22.27
N TYR A 186 4.92 -8.75 23.56
CA TYR A 186 5.11 -9.78 24.59
C TYR A 186 4.25 -11.04 24.34
N ARG A 187 3.15 -10.93 23.58
CA ARG A 187 2.27 -12.05 23.25
C ARG A 187 2.84 -12.95 22.14
N TYR A 188 3.81 -12.45 21.38
CA TYR A 188 4.46 -13.15 20.27
C TYR A 188 5.97 -12.81 20.19
N GLU A 189 6.60 -12.75 21.33
CA GLU A 189 7.97 -12.25 21.53
C GLU A 189 8.99 -12.82 20.54
N LYS A 190 8.94 -14.14 20.27
CA LYS A 190 9.84 -14.80 19.32
C LYS A 190 9.71 -14.26 17.89
N LEU A 191 8.56 -13.72 17.52
CA LEU A 191 8.26 -13.20 16.19
C LEU A 191 8.24 -11.67 16.13
N ALA A 192 8.42 -10.98 17.27
CA ALA A 192 8.34 -9.52 17.36
C ALA A 192 9.37 -8.81 16.46
N GLY A 193 10.53 -9.43 16.24
CA GLY A 193 11.57 -8.92 15.35
C GLY A 193 11.41 -9.26 13.88
N LYS A 194 10.23 -9.77 13.44
CA LYS A 194 10.02 -10.14 12.03
C LYS A 194 10.24 -8.94 11.11
N GLU A 195 11.20 -9.07 10.20
CA GLU A 195 11.54 -8.10 9.17
C GLU A 195 10.92 -8.50 7.84
N TYR A 196 10.45 -7.52 7.08
CA TYR A 196 9.94 -7.67 5.72
C TYR A 196 10.80 -6.86 4.77
N ARG A 197 11.12 -7.44 3.60
CA ARG A 197 11.83 -6.79 2.50
C ARG A 197 11.15 -7.10 1.19
N PHE A 198 10.74 -6.05 0.48
CA PHE A 198 10.18 -6.12 -0.86
C PHE A 198 11.22 -5.64 -1.85
N LEU A 199 11.61 -6.50 -2.77
CA LEU A 199 12.59 -6.23 -3.82
C LEU A 199 11.83 -5.91 -5.10
N LEU A 200 11.84 -4.64 -5.50
CA LEU A 200 11.04 -4.13 -6.60
C LEU A 200 11.94 -3.61 -7.72
N SER A 201 11.60 -3.93 -8.98
CA SER A 201 12.35 -3.47 -10.15
C SER A 201 11.45 -3.40 -11.38
N ASP A 202 11.41 -2.25 -12.04
CA ASP A 202 10.63 -2.06 -13.27
C ASP A 202 11.23 -2.83 -14.47
N ALA A 203 12.45 -3.38 -14.33
CA ALA A 203 13.09 -4.26 -15.30
C ALA A 203 12.64 -5.73 -15.19
N VAL A 204 11.80 -6.06 -14.20
CA VAL A 204 11.30 -7.41 -13.97
C VAL A 204 9.82 -7.46 -14.32
N PRO A 205 9.34 -8.49 -15.06
CA PRO A 205 7.92 -8.61 -15.36
C PRO A 205 7.06 -8.55 -14.10
N GLY A 206 6.07 -7.67 -14.09
CA GLY A 206 5.21 -7.47 -12.93
C GLY A 206 5.86 -6.71 -11.76
N GLY A 207 7.04 -6.12 -11.94
CA GLY A 207 7.66 -5.18 -11.01
C GLY A 207 8.17 -5.76 -9.68
N VAL A 208 7.85 -7.00 -9.35
CA VAL A 208 8.21 -7.67 -8.08
C VAL A 208 9.26 -8.73 -8.33
N LEU A 209 10.52 -8.41 -8.01
CA LEU A 209 11.62 -9.37 -8.09
C LEU A 209 11.53 -10.40 -6.97
N GLY A 210 11.15 -9.98 -5.75
CA GLY A 210 10.95 -10.89 -4.64
C GLY A 210 10.42 -10.22 -3.38
N ILE A 211 10.00 -11.06 -2.44
CA ILE A 211 9.57 -10.66 -1.10
C ILE A 211 10.25 -11.62 -0.11
N ARG A 212 10.83 -11.07 0.94
CA ARG A 212 11.49 -11.84 1.99
C ARG A 212 10.96 -11.46 3.35
N THR A 213 10.78 -12.45 4.22
CA THR A 213 10.64 -12.20 5.65
C THR A 213 11.71 -12.94 6.42
N ARG A 214 12.11 -12.38 7.56
CA ARG A 214 13.11 -12.99 8.43
C ARG A 214 12.79 -12.72 9.89
N VAL A 215 12.89 -13.76 10.70
CA VAL A 215 12.95 -13.67 12.15
C VAL A 215 14.33 -14.15 12.58
N ALA A 216 15.14 -13.25 13.12
CA ALA A 216 16.48 -13.60 13.60
C ALA A 216 16.40 -14.53 14.82
N ALA A 217 17.44 -15.35 15.02
CA ALA A 217 17.63 -16.05 16.27
C ALA A 217 18.13 -15.09 17.37
N ALA A 218 18.08 -15.52 18.61
CA ALA A 218 18.60 -14.74 19.75
C ALA A 218 20.14 -14.58 19.67
N SER A 219 20.84 -15.58 19.13
CA SER A 219 22.29 -15.53 18.88
C SER A 219 22.54 -15.22 17.40
N ALA A 220 23.53 -14.36 17.13
CA ALA A 220 23.93 -14.02 15.76
C ALA A 220 24.47 -15.22 14.96
N ASP A 221 25.11 -16.18 15.65
CA ASP A 221 25.67 -17.37 15.03
C ASP A 221 24.64 -18.50 14.79
N ALA A 222 23.44 -18.37 15.35
CA ALA A 222 22.41 -19.37 15.16
C ALA A 222 21.62 -19.12 13.86
N PRO A 223 21.12 -20.19 13.19
CA PRO A 223 20.27 -20.02 12.04
C PRO A 223 19.01 -19.25 12.42
N PRO A 224 18.42 -18.47 11.49
CA PRO A 224 17.18 -17.73 11.75
C PRO A 224 16.09 -18.65 12.31
N LEU A 225 15.22 -18.10 13.14
CA LEU A 225 14.04 -18.83 13.62
C LEU A 225 13.11 -19.16 12.47
N LEU A 226 12.90 -18.17 11.56
CA LEU A 226 12.03 -18.32 10.39
C LEU A 226 12.54 -17.41 9.27
N THR A 227 12.55 -17.95 8.06
CA THR A 227 12.70 -17.18 6.81
C THR A 227 11.65 -17.65 5.82
N GLU A 228 11.07 -16.70 5.09
CA GLU A 228 10.25 -16.99 3.93
C GLU A 228 10.76 -16.12 2.79
N GLU A 229 10.89 -16.71 1.64
CA GLU A 229 11.38 -16.06 0.43
C GLU A 229 10.48 -16.42 -0.75
N LEU A 230 9.96 -15.40 -1.40
CA LEU A 230 9.25 -15.49 -2.67
C LEU A 230 10.11 -14.79 -3.72
N MET A 231 10.52 -15.47 -4.78
CA MET A 231 11.35 -14.91 -5.85
C MET A 231 10.78 -15.23 -7.21
N ILE A 232 10.70 -14.24 -8.12
CA ILE A 232 10.29 -14.50 -9.50
C ILE A 232 11.30 -15.44 -10.17
N GLU A 233 10.83 -16.34 -11.02
CA GLU A 233 11.71 -17.23 -11.78
C GLU A 233 12.73 -16.39 -12.59
N GLY A 234 14.00 -16.77 -12.50
CA GLY A 234 15.11 -16.04 -13.12
C GLY A 234 15.77 -15.00 -12.20
N ALA A 235 15.21 -14.71 -11.03
CA ALA A 235 15.90 -13.95 -10.00
C ALA A 235 16.92 -14.84 -9.28
N THR A 236 18.05 -14.23 -8.89
CA THR A 236 19.02 -14.86 -8.00
C THR A 236 19.21 -14.01 -6.75
N PRO A 237 19.38 -14.64 -5.60
CA PRO A 237 19.56 -13.96 -4.30
C PRO A 237 20.70 -12.94 -4.30
#